data_d0d66500f0df7a5330ee7755e9260653
#
_entry.id   d0d66500f0df7a5330ee7755e9260653
#
_cell.length_a   1.000
_cell.length_b   1.000
_cell.length_c   1.000
_cell.angle_alpha   90.00
_cell.angle_beta   90.00
_cell.angle_gamma   90.00
#
_symmetry.space_group_name_H-M   'P 1'
#
loop_
_entity.id
_entity.type
_entity.pdbx_description
1 polymer ?
#
loop_
_entity_poly.entity_id
_entity_poly.type
_entity_poly.pdbx_seq_one_letter_code
_entity_poly.pdbx_strand_id
1 'polypeptide(L)'
;MKKYTFYISIVGLLIAASAVLSCSNKKNDRGGRTDTPTSGTITFYADESFSPIIEEERKQFEYTYPKAHLKAVYTDQNTGMNQLMALKTCLLITSRDLTKGETAMFSTKQTKAVSFPIGYDGVALIVNRNNTDTLITEAAARKIFSGEVTKWNQIYKHSSLGDIEVVFDNRASGTLFWVEDSLLGGKHITQKNIVAAKSSRGVIDYVKRTPNAIGVVGSNWISDTRDSTNLTFLKDITVMSVSTQDEATKSNSFKPYQYYLLNGYYPFCRTIYCIVVDPFRALPWSFSNYITGPIGQLIILKSGILPY
;
A
#
# COMPACT_ATOMS: atom_id res chain seq x y z
N MET A 1 -28.68 1.08 73.65
CA MET A 1 -27.78 0.29 72.74
C MET A 1 -28.43 -0.14 71.41
N LYS A 2 -29.67 -0.60 71.35
CA LYS A 2 -30.33 -1.05 70.09
C LYS A 2 -30.52 0.05 68.99
N LYS A 3 -30.66 1.32 69.32
CA LYS A 3 -30.85 2.39 68.36
C LYS A 3 -29.56 2.76 67.59
N TYR A 4 -28.40 2.70 68.24
CA TYR A 4 -27.10 3.00 67.57
C TYR A 4 -26.65 1.92 66.60
N THR A 5 -26.95 0.66 66.91
CA THR A 5 -26.66 -0.48 66.03
C THR A 5 -27.45 -0.40 64.71
N PHE A 6 -28.71 0.09 64.76
CA PHE A 6 -29.54 0.29 63.58
C PHE A 6 -29.03 1.38 62.66
N TYR A 7 -28.56 2.54 63.21
CA TYR A 7 -27.98 3.62 62.40
C TYR A 7 -26.64 3.22 61.78
N ILE A 8 -25.81 2.47 62.49
CA ILE A 8 -24.51 1.98 61.94
C ILE A 8 -24.76 1.04 60.78
N SER A 9 -25.78 0.16 60.84
CA SER A 9 -26.16 -0.73 59.76
C SER A 9 -26.67 0.00 58.51
N ILE A 10 -27.45 1.08 58.68
CA ILE A 10 -27.97 1.91 57.59
C ILE A 10 -26.83 2.71 56.92
N VAL A 11 -25.91 3.26 57.67
CA VAL A 11 -24.75 3.97 57.13
C VAL A 11 -23.79 3.05 56.40
N GLY A 12 -23.59 1.83 56.92
CA GLY A 12 -22.80 0.78 56.22
C GLY A 12 -23.43 0.36 54.91
N LEU A 13 -24.76 0.23 54.83
CA LEU A 13 -25.49 -0.14 53.60
C LEU A 13 -25.44 1.01 52.55
N LEU A 14 -25.50 2.27 52.96
CA LEU A 14 -25.40 3.44 52.08
C LEU A 14 -23.98 3.60 51.49
N ILE A 15 -22.92 3.29 52.25
CA ILE A 15 -21.55 3.32 51.80
C ILE A 15 -21.28 2.16 50.83
N ALA A 16 -21.82 0.98 51.07
CA ALA A 16 -21.74 -0.16 50.14
C ALA A 16 -22.47 0.10 48.81
N ALA A 17 -23.66 0.74 48.87
CA ALA A 17 -24.42 1.13 47.68
C ALA A 17 -23.71 2.20 46.84
N SER A 18 -23.03 3.17 47.47
CA SER A 18 -22.24 4.18 46.74
C SER A 18 -20.97 3.60 46.08
N ALA A 19 -20.36 2.59 46.68
CA ALA A 19 -19.20 1.91 46.11
C ALA A 19 -19.57 1.08 44.84
N VAL A 20 -20.79 0.51 44.80
CA VAL A 20 -21.26 -0.24 43.61
C VAL A 20 -21.65 0.70 42.47
N LEU A 21 -22.12 1.90 42.74
CA LEU A 21 -22.46 2.91 41.73
C LEU A 21 -21.24 3.63 41.16
N SER A 22 -20.08 3.60 41.83
CA SER A 22 -18.83 4.20 41.35
C SER A 22 -18.09 3.32 40.29
N CYS A 23 -18.50 2.07 40.08
CA CYS A 23 -17.88 1.17 39.06
C CYS A 23 -18.53 1.23 37.68
N SER A 24 -19.58 2.02 37.45
CA SER A 24 -20.22 2.13 36.16
C SER A 24 -20.28 3.59 35.73
N ASN A 25 -19.31 4.04 35.00
CA ASN A 25 -19.28 5.07 33.94
C ASN A 25 -17.97 5.84 33.91
N LYS A 26 -16.85 5.12 33.80
CA LYS A 26 -15.83 5.67 32.92
C LYS A 26 -16.41 5.54 31.52
N LYS A 27 -17.10 6.54 30.99
CA LYS A 27 -17.23 6.74 29.55
C LYS A 27 -15.84 6.55 29.01
N ASN A 28 -15.63 5.45 28.29
CA ASN A 28 -14.38 5.25 27.58
C ASN A 28 -14.25 6.47 26.65
N ASP A 29 -13.32 7.36 26.94
CA ASP A 29 -13.03 8.58 26.18
C ASP A 29 -12.35 8.25 24.84
N ARG A 30 -12.72 7.10 24.26
CA ARG A 30 -12.20 6.52 23.03
C ARG A 30 -13.00 6.92 21.79
N GLY A 31 -13.81 8.02 21.86
CA GLY A 31 -14.61 8.46 20.72
C GLY A 31 -15.58 7.39 20.20
N GLY A 32 -16.11 6.52 21.08
CA GLY A 32 -17.02 5.43 20.73
C GLY A 32 -16.33 4.13 20.24
N ARG A 33 -15.00 4.08 20.13
CA ARG A 33 -14.25 2.86 19.77
C ARG A 33 -14.25 1.87 20.91
N THR A 34 -14.52 0.60 20.58
CA THR A 34 -14.57 -0.52 21.54
C THR A 34 -13.54 -1.61 21.25
N ASP A 35 -12.73 -1.43 20.20
CA ASP A 35 -11.70 -2.40 19.81
C ASP A 35 -10.57 -2.49 20.84
N THR A 36 -10.02 -3.67 20.94
CA THR A 36 -8.84 -4.02 21.73
C THR A 36 -7.71 -4.46 20.78
N PRO A 37 -6.51 -4.79 21.24
CA PRO A 37 -5.47 -5.31 20.35
C PRO A 37 -5.83 -6.59 19.57
N THR A 38 -6.77 -7.40 20.06
CA THR A 38 -7.09 -8.71 19.49
C THR A 38 -8.58 -8.94 19.23
N SER A 39 -9.42 -7.90 19.37
CA SER A 39 -10.86 -8.02 19.16
C SER A 39 -11.50 -6.70 18.76
N GLY A 40 -12.68 -6.77 18.14
CA GLY A 40 -13.46 -5.62 17.69
C GLY A 40 -13.42 -5.44 16.17
N THR A 41 -13.97 -4.35 15.71
CA THR A 41 -14.03 -4.04 14.26
C THR A 41 -13.43 -2.66 14.01
N ILE A 42 -12.53 -2.58 13.00
CA ILE A 42 -12.04 -1.31 12.48
C ILE A 42 -12.20 -1.25 10.96
N THR A 43 -12.34 -0.03 10.44
CA THR A 43 -12.18 0.26 9.02
C THR A 43 -10.85 0.97 8.83
N PHE A 44 -10.04 0.51 7.88
CA PHE A 44 -8.78 1.14 7.53
C PHE A 44 -8.69 1.34 6.02
N TYR A 45 -7.81 2.23 5.59
CA TYR A 45 -7.59 2.55 4.19
C TYR A 45 -6.27 2.00 3.70
N ALA A 46 -6.24 1.58 2.44
CA ALA A 46 -5.02 1.14 1.78
C ALA A 46 -5.03 1.56 0.30
N ASP A 47 -3.85 1.90 -0.23
CA ASP A 47 -3.69 2.10 -1.66
C ASP A 47 -4.06 0.80 -2.39
N GLU A 48 -4.89 0.91 -3.44
CA GLU A 48 -5.40 -0.24 -4.21
C GLU A 48 -4.27 -1.09 -4.76
N SER A 49 -3.16 -0.47 -5.12
CA SER A 49 -2.00 -1.17 -5.67
C SER A 49 -1.40 -2.21 -4.72
N PHE A 50 -1.72 -2.18 -3.42
CA PHE A 50 -1.26 -3.15 -2.42
C PHE A 50 -2.35 -4.13 -1.98
N SER A 51 -3.55 -4.09 -2.59
CA SER A 51 -4.68 -4.90 -2.14
C SER A 51 -4.40 -6.40 -2.07
N PRO A 52 -3.66 -7.06 -2.99
CA PRO A 52 -3.41 -8.49 -2.87
C PRO A 52 -2.67 -8.88 -1.59
N ILE A 53 -1.64 -8.11 -1.23
CA ILE A 53 -0.83 -8.38 -0.03
C ILE A 53 -1.64 -8.10 1.23
N ILE A 54 -2.31 -6.96 1.27
CA ILE A 54 -3.05 -6.51 2.45
C ILE A 54 -4.24 -7.45 2.74
N GLU A 55 -4.85 -8.04 1.71
CA GLU A 55 -5.87 -9.07 1.92
C GLU A 55 -5.30 -10.35 2.55
N GLU A 56 -4.10 -10.79 2.16
CA GLU A 56 -3.47 -11.95 2.80
C GLU A 56 -3.05 -11.65 4.25
N GLU A 57 -2.47 -10.47 4.50
CA GLU A 57 -2.16 -10.00 5.86
C GLU A 57 -3.41 -9.96 6.75
N ARG A 58 -4.49 -9.38 6.23
CA ARG A 58 -5.77 -9.26 6.94
C ARG A 58 -6.36 -10.64 7.28
N LYS A 59 -6.44 -11.53 6.29
CA LYS A 59 -6.96 -12.89 6.48
C LYS A 59 -6.18 -13.66 7.53
N GLN A 60 -4.85 -13.60 7.46
CA GLN A 60 -4.01 -14.32 8.41
C GLN A 60 -4.06 -13.70 9.81
N PHE A 61 -4.17 -12.37 9.93
CA PHE A 61 -4.39 -11.70 11.21
C PHE A 61 -5.73 -12.12 11.84
N GLU A 62 -6.82 -12.09 11.07
CA GLU A 62 -8.16 -12.50 11.53
C GLU A 62 -8.22 -13.99 11.86
N TYR A 63 -7.49 -14.85 11.15
CA TYR A 63 -7.32 -16.25 11.51
C TYR A 63 -6.62 -16.41 12.88
N THR A 64 -5.59 -15.61 13.13
CA THR A 64 -4.86 -15.62 14.41
C THR A 64 -5.70 -15.03 15.55
N TYR A 65 -6.51 -14.01 15.25
CA TYR A 65 -7.38 -13.31 16.20
C TYR A 65 -8.84 -13.32 15.75
N PRO A 66 -9.59 -14.43 15.96
CA PRO A 66 -10.93 -14.61 15.37
C PRO A 66 -12.00 -13.62 15.83
N LYS A 67 -11.74 -12.83 16.88
CA LYS A 67 -12.62 -11.75 17.36
C LYS A 67 -12.25 -10.39 16.79
N ALA A 68 -11.21 -10.30 15.96
CA ALA A 68 -10.82 -9.09 15.25
C ALA A 68 -11.39 -9.10 13.83
N HIS A 69 -11.95 -7.97 13.39
CA HIS A 69 -12.53 -7.80 12.06
C HIS A 69 -11.96 -6.53 11.43
N LEU A 70 -11.18 -6.69 10.38
CA LEU A 70 -10.49 -5.62 9.66
C LEU A 70 -11.19 -5.36 8.33
N LYS A 71 -11.84 -4.20 8.17
CA LYS A 71 -12.49 -3.79 6.93
C LYS A 71 -11.55 -2.88 6.14
N ALA A 72 -10.92 -3.43 5.10
CA ALA A 72 -10.08 -2.66 4.20
C ALA A 72 -10.95 -1.86 3.21
N VAL A 73 -10.61 -0.57 3.02
CA VAL A 73 -11.15 0.29 1.98
C VAL A 73 -10.00 0.61 1.03
N TYR A 74 -10.02 -0.03 -0.14
CA TYR A 74 -9.01 0.21 -1.17
C TYR A 74 -9.36 1.45 -1.97
N THR A 75 -8.41 2.36 -2.06
CA THR A 75 -8.60 3.68 -2.70
C THR A 75 -7.28 4.16 -3.29
N ASP A 76 -7.29 5.35 -3.88
CA ASP A 76 -6.06 6.02 -4.28
C ASP A 76 -5.32 6.60 -3.06
N GLN A 77 -4.02 6.84 -3.25
CA GLN A 77 -3.12 7.34 -2.21
C GLN A 77 -3.59 8.67 -1.58
N ASN A 78 -4.07 9.61 -2.39
CA ASN A 78 -4.46 10.93 -1.91
C ASN A 78 -5.74 10.86 -1.08
N THR A 79 -6.74 10.08 -1.53
CA THR A 79 -7.97 9.84 -0.77
C THR A 79 -7.66 9.18 0.58
N GLY A 80 -6.84 8.13 0.60
CA GLY A 80 -6.41 7.46 1.83
C GLY A 80 -5.75 8.41 2.81
N MET A 81 -4.80 9.23 2.34
CA MET A 81 -4.11 10.23 3.16
C MET A 81 -5.08 11.28 3.72
N ASN A 82 -6.01 11.77 2.91
CA ASN A 82 -7.03 12.73 3.38
C ASN A 82 -7.92 12.15 4.48
N GLN A 83 -8.28 10.85 4.41
CA GLN A 83 -9.05 10.20 5.47
C GLN A 83 -8.24 10.07 6.77
N LEU A 84 -6.95 9.76 6.68
CA LEU A 84 -6.06 9.71 7.82
C LEU A 84 -5.88 11.10 8.45
N MET A 85 -5.61 12.12 7.65
CA MET A 85 -5.44 13.51 8.08
C MET A 85 -6.71 14.07 8.73
N ALA A 86 -7.89 13.64 8.27
CA ALA A 86 -9.19 13.98 8.86
C ALA A 86 -9.52 13.16 10.11
N LEU A 87 -8.65 12.23 10.55
CA LEU A 87 -8.87 11.29 11.65
C LEU A 87 -10.14 10.41 11.48
N LYS A 88 -10.54 10.17 10.22
CA LYS A 88 -11.65 9.26 9.87
C LYS A 88 -11.20 7.81 9.81
N THR A 89 -9.91 7.58 9.78
CA THR A 89 -9.27 6.27 9.95
C THR A 89 -8.08 6.40 10.88
N CYS A 90 -7.71 5.29 11.53
CA CYS A 90 -6.53 5.22 12.39
C CYS A 90 -5.37 4.45 11.75
N LEU A 91 -5.56 3.92 10.55
CA LEU A 91 -4.56 3.13 9.86
C LEU A 91 -4.65 3.38 8.34
N LEU A 92 -3.49 3.61 7.73
CA LEU A 92 -3.33 3.76 6.27
C LEU A 92 -2.13 2.95 5.80
N ILE A 93 -2.31 2.20 4.71
CA ILE A 93 -1.21 1.59 3.94
C ILE A 93 -1.04 2.38 2.65
N THR A 94 0.18 2.86 2.37
CA THR A 94 0.45 3.78 1.26
C THR A 94 1.88 3.65 0.74
N SER A 95 2.17 4.23 -0.43
CA SER A 95 3.50 4.20 -1.04
C SER A 95 4.36 5.43 -0.70
N ARG A 96 3.94 6.30 0.21
CA ARG A 96 4.74 7.43 0.68
C ARG A 96 4.65 7.62 2.20
N ASP A 97 5.68 8.17 2.75
CA ASP A 97 5.69 8.58 4.15
C ASP A 97 4.95 9.91 4.37
N LEU A 98 4.73 10.27 5.64
CA LEU A 98 4.23 11.57 6.04
C LEU A 98 5.24 12.68 5.75
N THR A 99 4.76 13.76 5.20
CA THR A 99 5.56 15.00 5.09
C THR A 99 5.73 15.64 6.47
N LYS A 100 6.73 16.53 6.61
CA LYS A 100 6.92 17.31 7.85
C LYS A 100 5.67 18.12 8.24
N GLY A 101 4.96 18.68 7.23
CA GLY A 101 3.73 19.44 7.46
C GLY A 101 2.59 18.56 7.97
N GLU A 102 2.42 17.36 7.41
CA GLU A 102 1.41 16.39 7.87
C GLU A 102 1.70 15.92 9.30
N THR A 103 2.96 15.62 9.60
CA THR A 103 3.38 15.25 10.96
C THR A 103 3.10 16.39 11.97
N ALA A 104 3.41 17.63 11.61
CA ALA A 104 3.13 18.79 12.44
C ALA A 104 1.61 18.99 12.68
N MET A 105 0.79 18.72 11.65
CA MET A 105 -0.67 18.81 11.78
C MET A 105 -1.24 17.77 12.77
N PHE A 106 -0.72 16.56 12.84
CA PHE A 106 -1.11 15.61 13.88
C PHE A 106 -0.75 16.11 15.28
N SER A 107 0.40 16.76 15.44
CA SER A 107 0.82 17.35 16.72
C SER A 107 -0.13 18.46 17.18
N THR A 108 -0.62 19.33 16.29
CA THR A 108 -1.62 20.36 16.63
C THR A 108 -2.96 19.77 17.08
N LYS A 109 -3.29 18.56 16.58
CA LYS A 109 -4.49 17.81 17.00
C LYS A 109 -4.26 16.96 18.27
N GLN A 110 -3.15 17.19 18.99
CA GLN A 110 -2.75 16.43 20.18
C GLN A 110 -2.72 14.91 19.96
N THR A 111 -2.38 14.48 18.73
CA THR A 111 -2.24 13.09 18.38
C THR A 111 -0.90 12.84 17.72
N LYS A 112 -0.47 11.57 17.70
CA LYS A 112 0.81 11.17 17.12
C LYS A 112 0.56 10.16 16.01
N ALA A 113 1.03 10.47 14.81
CA ALA A 113 1.15 9.50 13.75
C ALA A 113 2.51 8.80 13.84
N VAL A 114 2.50 7.48 13.62
CA VAL A 114 3.72 6.67 13.52
C VAL A 114 3.69 5.96 12.18
N SER A 115 4.77 6.10 11.43
CA SER A 115 4.94 5.47 10.12
C SER A 115 5.95 4.34 10.22
N PHE A 116 5.59 3.18 9.70
CA PHE A 116 6.44 2.00 9.63
C PHE A 116 6.65 1.62 8.18
N PRO A 117 7.88 1.56 7.66
CA PRO A 117 8.14 0.88 6.40
C PRO A 117 7.86 -0.62 6.59
N ILE A 118 7.15 -1.23 5.63
CA ILE A 118 6.74 -2.64 5.72
C ILE A 118 7.31 -3.49 4.58
N GLY A 119 7.81 -2.87 3.52
CA GLY A 119 8.43 -3.57 2.40
C GLY A 119 8.75 -2.64 1.24
N TYR A 120 9.41 -3.20 0.22
CA TYR A 120 9.80 -2.51 -1.00
C TYR A 120 9.15 -3.18 -2.21
N ASP A 121 8.28 -2.42 -2.90
CA ASP A 121 7.57 -2.88 -4.10
C ASP A 121 8.30 -2.42 -5.37
N GLY A 122 8.48 -3.34 -6.30
CA GLY A 122 8.96 -3.01 -7.63
C GLY A 122 7.84 -2.40 -8.48
N VAL A 123 8.05 -1.20 -9.02
CA VAL A 123 7.13 -0.61 -10.00
C VAL A 123 7.44 -1.21 -11.37
N ALA A 124 6.63 -2.16 -11.80
CA ALA A 124 6.84 -2.92 -13.02
C ALA A 124 6.27 -2.21 -14.25
N LEU A 125 7.03 -2.23 -15.33
CA LEU A 125 6.55 -1.90 -16.67
C LEU A 125 6.11 -3.18 -17.36
N ILE A 126 4.86 -3.22 -17.82
CA ILE A 126 4.29 -4.38 -18.50
C ILE A 126 3.83 -4.02 -19.91
N VAL A 127 4.03 -4.94 -20.84
CA VAL A 127 3.58 -4.80 -22.22
C VAL A 127 2.81 -6.04 -22.67
N ASN A 128 2.13 -5.94 -23.81
CA ASN A 128 1.44 -7.07 -24.39
C ASN A 128 2.41 -8.25 -24.61
N ARG A 129 1.94 -9.50 -24.41
CA ARG A 129 2.77 -10.68 -24.57
C ARG A 129 3.40 -10.84 -25.96
N ASN A 130 2.78 -10.25 -27.00
CA ASN A 130 3.26 -10.28 -28.38
C ASN A 130 4.22 -9.13 -28.69
N ASN A 131 4.43 -8.20 -27.76
CA ASN A 131 5.42 -7.15 -27.91
C ASN A 131 6.83 -7.74 -27.71
N THR A 132 7.67 -7.60 -28.71
CA THR A 132 9.07 -8.08 -28.70
C THR A 132 10.04 -7.06 -28.07
N ASP A 133 9.61 -5.83 -27.90
CA ASP A 133 10.40 -4.73 -27.35
C ASP A 133 10.32 -4.78 -25.81
N THR A 134 11.15 -5.61 -25.19
CA THR A 134 11.03 -5.99 -23.77
C THR A 134 12.18 -5.51 -22.88
N LEU A 135 13.21 -4.89 -23.46
CA LEU A 135 14.35 -4.32 -22.75
C LEU A 135 14.31 -2.80 -22.87
N ILE A 136 14.28 -2.07 -21.76
CA ILE A 136 14.18 -0.62 -21.78
C ILE A 136 15.22 0.00 -20.84
N THR A 137 15.77 1.17 -21.20
CA THR A 137 16.60 1.95 -20.29
C THR A 137 15.73 2.83 -19.40
N GLU A 138 16.19 3.16 -18.19
CA GLU A 138 15.56 4.16 -17.33
C GLU A 138 15.35 5.48 -18.07
N ALA A 139 16.36 5.92 -18.85
CA ALA A 139 16.30 7.14 -19.65
C ALA A 139 15.18 7.09 -20.72
N ALA A 140 15.01 5.94 -21.40
CA ALA A 140 13.93 5.76 -22.38
C ALA A 140 12.55 5.73 -21.71
N ALA A 141 12.42 5.06 -20.57
CA ALA A 141 11.19 5.08 -19.78
C ALA A 141 10.82 6.51 -19.34
N ARG A 142 11.79 7.28 -18.85
CA ARG A 142 11.63 8.70 -18.50
C ARG A 142 11.10 9.52 -19.69
N LYS A 143 11.63 9.32 -20.89
CA LYS A 143 11.17 10.00 -22.12
C LYS A 143 9.76 9.62 -22.53
N ILE A 144 9.36 8.36 -22.36
CA ILE A 144 7.97 7.93 -22.57
C ILE A 144 7.03 8.66 -21.60
N PHE A 145 7.34 8.61 -20.30
CA PHE A 145 6.46 9.19 -19.28
C PHE A 145 6.45 10.71 -19.28
N SER A 146 7.52 11.38 -19.73
CA SER A 146 7.51 12.84 -19.94
C SER A 146 6.77 13.27 -21.21
N GLY A 147 6.44 12.33 -22.11
CA GLY A 147 5.81 12.62 -23.42
C GLY A 147 6.79 13.09 -24.49
N GLU A 148 8.11 13.08 -24.22
CA GLU A 148 9.14 13.36 -25.22
C GLU A 148 9.16 12.28 -26.32
N VAL A 149 8.91 11.03 -25.94
CA VAL A 149 8.76 9.89 -26.83
C VAL A 149 7.30 9.43 -26.81
N THR A 150 6.69 9.36 -27.98
CA THR A 150 5.27 9.00 -28.16
C THR A 150 5.05 7.81 -29.06
N LYS A 151 6.09 7.31 -29.72
CA LYS A 151 6.03 6.16 -30.63
C LYS A 151 7.09 5.14 -30.30
N TRP A 152 6.74 3.85 -30.44
CA TRP A 152 7.65 2.75 -30.16
C TRP A 152 8.91 2.78 -31.04
N ASN A 153 8.79 3.16 -32.32
CA ASN A 153 9.94 3.23 -33.25
C ASN A 153 10.93 4.35 -32.93
N GLN A 154 10.61 5.28 -32.04
CA GLN A 154 11.57 6.28 -31.56
C GLN A 154 12.58 5.68 -30.57
N ILE A 155 12.24 4.54 -29.95
CA ILE A 155 13.14 3.78 -29.07
C ILE A 155 13.67 2.54 -29.80
N TYR A 156 12.78 1.76 -30.41
CA TYR A 156 13.10 0.51 -31.09
C TYR A 156 12.88 0.70 -32.60
N LYS A 157 13.95 0.97 -33.34
CA LYS A 157 13.93 1.35 -34.77
C LYS A 157 13.08 0.42 -35.66
N HIS A 158 12.98 -0.85 -35.29
CA HIS A 158 12.25 -1.86 -36.05
C HIS A 158 10.84 -2.14 -35.53
N SER A 159 10.39 -1.40 -34.51
CA SER A 159 9.05 -1.58 -33.94
C SER A 159 7.98 -1.07 -34.90
N SER A 160 6.95 -1.87 -35.12
CA SER A 160 5.77 -1.52 -35.93
C SER A 160 4.54 -1.17 -35.10
N LEU A 161 4.68 -1.02 -33.78
CA LEU A 161 3.57 -0.88 -32.84
C LEU A 161 2.89 0.51 -32.85
N GLY A 162 3.48 1.50 -33.53
CA GLY A 162 2.88 2.84 -33.65
C GLY A 162 2.99 3.66 -32.36
N ASP A 163 1.90 4.39 -32.04
CA ASP A 163 1.88 5.28 -30.90
C ASP A 163 1.84 4.50 -29.57
N ILE A 164 2.58 4.98 -28.57
CA ILE A 164 2.62 4.37 -27.23
C ILE A 164 1.38 4.82 -26.46
N GLU A 165 0.63 3.88 -25.88
CA GLU A 165 -0.41 4.15 -24.91
C GLU A 165 0.11 3.85 -23.50
N VAL A 166 0.20 4.88 -22.64
CA VAL A 166 0.65 4.73 -21.26
C VAL A 166 -0.56 4.47 -20.37
N VAL A 167 -0.54 3.37 -19.61
CA VAL A 167 -1.69 2.90 -18.85
C VAL A 167 -1.39 2.87 -17.36
N PHE A 168 -2.15 3.63 -16.58
CA PHE A 168 -2.16 3.61 -15.12
C PHE A 168 -3.52 3.14 -14.59
N ASP A 169 -3.57 2.74 -13.33
CA ASP A 169 -4.81 2.40 -12.64
C ASP A 169 -5.74 3.62 -12.50
N ASN A 170 -5.25 4.72 -11.90
CA ASN A 170 -6.01 5.98 -11.83
C ASN A 170 -5.06 7.20 -11.74
N ARG A 171 -5.64 8.41 -11.84
CA ARG A 171 -4.87 9.67 -11.86
C ARG A 171 -4.33 10.11 -10.49
N ALA A 172 -4.72 9.46 -9.42
CA ALA A 172 -4.27 9.76 -8.06
C ALA A 172 -3.58 8.55 -7.40
N SER A 173 -3.18 7.55 -8.21
CA SER A 173 -2.59 6.32 -7.71
C SER A 173 -1.16 6.48 -7.22
N GLY A 174 -0.75 5.59 -6.31
CA GLY A 174 0.62 5.54 -5.85
C GLY A 174 1.63 5.17 -6.94
N THR A 175 1.22 4.44 -8.00
CA THR A 175 2.08 4.14 -9.15
C THR A 175 2.34 5.37 -10.01
N LEU A 176 1.30 6.17 -10.30
CA LEU A 176 1.45 7.43 -11.02
C LEU A 176 2.26 8.44 -10.20
N PHE A 177 1.94 8.58 -8.92
CA PHE A 177 2.70 9.45 -8.00
C PHE A 177 4.18 9.10 -8.00
N TRP A 178 4.53 7.80 -7.94
CA TRP A 178 5.91 7.36 -7.99
C TRP A 178 6.60 7.76 -9.31
N VAL A 179 5.92 7.60 -10.46
CA VAL A 179 6.48 8.01 -11.76
C VAL A 179 6.73 9.51 -11.78
N GLU A 180 5.77 10.33 -11.33
CA GLU A 180 5.92 11.78 -11.31
C GLU A 180 7.02 12.24 -10.35
N ASP A 181 7.02 11.74 -9.12
CA ASP A 181 7.97 12.14 -8.09
C ASP A 181 9.38 11.59 -8.37
N SER A 182 9.50 10.27 -8.45
CA SER A 182 10.80 9.59 -8.48
C SER A 182 11.41 9.54 -9.87
N LEU A 183 10.62 9.20 -10.90
CA LEU A 183 11.16 9.06 -12.25
C LEU A 183 11.24 10.41 -12.99
N LEU A 184 10.26 11.30 -12.82
CA LEU A 184 10.20 12.60 -13.50
C LEU A 184 10.69 13.78 -12.65
N GLY A 185 11.14 13.53 -11.42
CA GLY A 185 11.67 14.57 -10.52
C GLY A 185 10.63 15.62 -10.12
N GLY A 186 9.41 15.20 -9.84
CA GLY A 186 8.30 16.05 -9.41
C GLY A 186 7.49 16.69 -10.54
N LYS A 187 7.78 16.36 -11.81
CA LYS A 187 7.01 16.87 -12.95
C LYS A 187 5.76 16.03 -13.20
N HIS A 188 4.62 16.69 -13.34
CA HIS A 188 3.36 16.02 -13.67
C HIS A 188 3.31 15.53 -15.12
N ILE A 189 2.70 14.36 -15.30
CA ILE A 189 2.44 13.82 -16.63
C ILE A 189 1.27 14.59 -17.27
N THR A 190 1.50 15.24 -18.40
CA THR A 190 0.50 16.07 -19.11
C THR A 190 0.11 15.54 -20.48
N GLN A 191 0.73 14.45 -20.93
CA GLN A 191 0.52 13.90 -22.26
C GLN A 191 -0.91 13.35 -22.45
N LYS A 192 -1.38 13.37 -23.70
CA LYS A 192 -2.77 12.99 -24.04
C LYS A 192 -2.99 11.48 -24.17
N ASN A 193 -1.92 10.69 -24.32
CA ASN A 193 -1.96 9.25 -24.55
C ASN A 193 -1.94 8.42 -23.24
N ILE A 194 -2.42 9.02 -22.13
CA ILE A 194 -2.57 8.32 -20.86
C ILE A 194 -3.97 7.76 -20.72
N VAL A 195 -4.03 6.48 -20.41
CA VAL A 195 -5.24 5.72 -20.13
C VAL A 195 -5.34 5.44 -18.63
N ALA A 196 -6.48 5.76 -18.02
CA ALA A 196 -6.81 5.38 -16.65
C ALA A 196 -7.67 4.11 -16.66
N ALA A 197 -7.13 2.99 -16.22
CA ALA A 197 -7.78 1.67 -16.29
C ALA A 197 -8.61 1.32 -15.04
N LYS A 198 -8.76 2.26 -14.10
CA LYS A 198 -9.55 2.21 -12.85
C LYS A 198 -8.98 1.32 -11.75
N SER A 199 -8.12 0.37 -12.04
CA SER A 199 -7.49 -0.53 -11.06
C SER A 199 -6.23 -1.18 -11.64
N SER A 200 -5.35 -1.71 -10.78
CA SER A 200 -4.17 -2.45 -11.20
C SER A 200 -4.52 -3.67 -12.06
N ARG A 201 -5.60 -4.39 -11.74
CA ARG A 201 -6.14 -5.46 -12.60
C ARG A 201 -6.58 -4.92 -13.96
N GLY A 202 -7.24 -3.76 -13.97
CA GLY A 202 -7.65 -3.07 -15.20
C GLY A 202 -6.46 -2.71 -16.11
N VAL A 203 -5.32 -2.30 -15.54
CA VAL A 203 -4.07 -2.07 -16.28
C VAL A 203 -3.61 -3.35 -16.98
N ILE A 204 -3.53 -4.46 -16.24
CA ILE A 204 -3.14 -5.77 -16.78
C ILE A 204 -4.08 -6.19 -17.92
N ASP A 205 -5.39 -6.09 -17.71
CA ASP A 205 -6.40 -6.48 -18.71
C ASP A 205 -6.40 -5.57 -19.93
N TYR A 206 -6.03 -4.29 -19.78
CA TYR A 206 -5.85 -3.37 -20.90
C TYR A 206 -4.65 -3.76 -21.74
N VAL A 207 -3.49 -3.95 -21.10
CA VAL A 207 -2.23 -4.35 -21.77
C VAL A 207 -2.36 -5.66 -22.51
N LYS A 208 -3.09 -6.64 -21.98
CA LYS A 208 -3.36 -7.92 -22.67
C LYS A 208 -4.05 -7.73 -24.01
N ARG A 209 -4.89 -6.73 -24.17
CA ARG A 209 -5.71 -6.49 -25.38
C ARG A 209 -5.11 -5.46 -26.32
N THR A 210 -4.14 -4.66 -25.88
CA THR A 210 -3.62 -3.50 -26.58
C THR A 210 -2.12 -3.69 -26.85
N PRO A 211 -1.73 -4.05 -28.09
CA PRO A 211 -0.33 -4.39 -28.41
C PRO A 211 0.68 -3.26 -28.18
N ASN A 212 0.25 -2.01 -28.38
CA ASN A 212 1.09 -0.81 -28.25
C ASN A 212 1.04 -0.15 -26.84
N ALA A 213 0.34 -0.80 -25.87
CA ALA A 213 0.26 -0.27 -24.52
C ALA A 213 1.50 -0.62 -23.69
N ILE A 214 1.90 0.32 -22.84
CA ILE A 214 2.81 0.12 -21.71
C ILE A 214 2.04 0.42 -20.41
N GLY A 215 1.91 -0.59 -19.55
CA GLY A 215 1.23 -0.47 -18.27
C GLY A 215 2.21 -0.33 -17.12
N VAL A 216 1.79 0.38 -16.06
CA VAL A 216 2.55 0.55 -14.82
C VAL A 216 1.77 -0.08 -13.66
N VAL A 217 2.37 -1.08 -13.00
CA VAL A 217 1.75 -1.82 -11.89
C VAL A 217 2.77 -2.18 -10.81
N GLY A 218 2.30 -2.42 -9.59
CA GLY A 218 3.15 -3.01 -8.55
C GLY A 218 3.51 -4.47 -8.83
N SER A 219 4.70 -4.90 -8.40
CA SER A 219 5.20 -6.26 -8.63
C SER A 219 4.30 -7.33 -8.01
N ASN A 220 3.59 -7.02 -6.93
CA ASN A 220 2.63 -7.94 -6.29
C ASN A 220 1.42 -8.32 -7.18
N TRP A 221 1.14 -7.57 -8.23
CA TRP A 221 0.05 -7.85 -9.18
C TRP A 221 0.44 -8.79 -10.31
N ILE A 222 1.73 -8.91 -10.58
CA ILE A 222 2.25 -9.62 -11.75
C ILE A 222 2.89 -10.98 -11.42
N SER A 223 3.12 -11.28 -10.14
CA SER A 223 3.61 -12.59 -9.70
C SER A 223 2.58 -13.68 -10.00
N ASP A 224 3.02 -14.83 -10.51
CA ASP A 224 2.16 -16.01 -10.67
C ASP A 224 1.99 -16.69 -9.31
N THR A 225 0.86 -16.47 -8.67
CA THR A 225 0.55 -17.03 -7.33
C THR A 225 0.51 -18.56 -7.30
N ARG A 226 0.51 -19.24 -8.45
CA ARG A 226 0.60 -20.70 -8.56
C ARG A 226 2.05 -21.20 -8.46
N ASP A 227 3.02 -20.31 -8.62
CA ASP A 227 4.43 -20.61 -8.46
C ASP A 227 4.90 -20.26 -7.05
N SER A 228 5.10 -21.30 -6.24
CA SER A 228 5.58 -21.15 -4.86
C SER A 228 7.01 -20.59 -4.74
N THR A 229 7.75 -20.53 -5.84
CA THR A 229 9.12 -19.97 -5.88
C THR A 229 9.14 -18.45 -6.05
N ASN A 230 8.02 -17.83 -6.47
CA ASN A 230 7.91 -16.41 -6.86
C ASN A 230 8.88 -15.98 -7.99
N LEU A 231 9.34 -16.93 -8.80
CA LEU A 231 10.28 -16.68 -9.90
C LEU A 231 9.58 -16.52 -11.25
N THR A 232 8.25 -16.66 -11.30
CA THR A 232 7.48 -16.50 -12.53
C THR A 232 6.46 -15.37 -12.45
N PHE A 233 6.28 -14.70 -13.57
CA PHE A 233 5.26 -13.68 -13.76
C PHE A 233 4.08 -14.23 -14.56
N LEU A 234 2.96 -13.50 -14.55
CA LEU A 234 1.78 -13.82 -15.35
C LEU A 234 2.15 -14.04 -16.82
N LYS A 235 1.70 -15.14 -17.40
CA LYS A 235 2.04 -15.55 -18.78
C LYS A 235 1.32 -14.74 -19.87
N ASP A 236 0.27 -14.00 -19.51
CA ASP A 236 -0.58 -13.25 -20.43
C ASP A 236 -0.02 -11.87 -20.80
N ILE A 237 1.02 -11.45 -20.10
CA ILE A 237 1.73 -10.18 -20.30
C ILE A 237 3.22 -10.43 -20.34
N THR A 238 3.98 -9.45 -20.80
CA THR A 238 5.44 -9.45 -20.69
C THR A 238 5.87 -8.34 -19.72
N VAL A 239 6.64 -8.72 -18.71
CA VAL A 239 7.29 -7.77 -17.81
C VAL A 239 8.59 -7.31 -18.46
N MET A 240 8.73 -5.99 -18.65
CA MET A 240 9.95 -5.41 -19.24
C MET A 240 11.11 -5.51 -18.25
N SER A 241 12.31 -5.70 -18.80
CA SER A 241 13.55 -5.58 -18.05
C SER A 241 14.11 -4.17 -18.20
N VAL A 242 14.49 -3.55 -17.08
CA VAL A 242 14.97 -2.17 -17.03
C VAL A 242 16.48 -2.14 -16.82
N SER A 243 17.18 -1.30 -17.58
CA SER A 243 18.62 -1.03 -17.43
C SER A 243 18.84 0.42 -16.96
N THR A 244 19.79 0.61 -16.07
CA THR A 244 20.30 1.93 -15.66
C THR A 244 21.40 2.46 -16.58
N GLN A 245 21.85 1.63 -17.54
CA GLN A 245 22.87 2.01 -18.52
C GLN A 245 22.26 2.71 -19.73
N ASP A 246 23.09 3.30 -20.57
CA ASP A 246 22.66 4.03 -21.77
C ASP A 246 22.04 3.11 -22.84
N GLU A 247 22.42 1.83 -22.85
CA GLU A 247 21.88 0.80 -23.72
C GLU A 247 21.38 -0.39 -22.89
N ALA A 248 20.16 -0.84 -23.18
CA ALA A 248 19.55 -1.99 -22.52
C ALA A 248 19.89 -3.29 -23.26
N THR A 249 20.56 -4.19 -22.57
CA THR A 249 20.93 -5.54 -23.06
C THR A 249 20.39 -6.62 -22.12
N LYS A 250 20.40 -7.87 -22.55
CA LYS A 250 19.98 -9.00 -21.70
C LYS A 250 20.84 -9.17 -20.45
N SER A 251 22.10 -8.69 -20.47
CA SER A 251 23.04 -8.85 -19.36
C SER A 251 22.98 -7.72 -18.34
N ASN A 252 22.44 -6.55 -18.71
CA ASN A 252 22.40 -5.37 -17.85
C ASN A 252 20.97 -4.85 -17.55
N SER A 253 19.95 -5.61 -17.95
CA SER A 253 18.54 -5.23 -17.74
C SER A 253 17.88 -6.25 -16.84
N PHE A 254 17.17 -5.78 -15.83
CA PHE A 254 16.61 -6.60 -14.76
C PHE A 254 15.09 -6.42 -14.66
N LYS A 255 14.39 -7.45 -14.18
CA LYS A 255 12.96 -7.43 -13.84
C LYS A 255 12.81 -7.20 -12.33
N PRO A 256 11.61 -6.84 -11.83
CA PRO A 256 11.40 -6.52 -10.41
C PRO A 256 11.37 -7.77 -9.52
N TYR A 257 12.38 -8.62 -9.59
CA TYR A 257 12.57 -9.70 -8.64
C TYR A 257 13.18 -9.17 -7.34
N GLN A 258 12.80 -9.75 -6.21
CA GLN A 258 13.28 -9.37 -4.88
C GLN A 258 14.80 -9.25 -4.81
N TYR A 259 15.52 -10.20 -5.40
CA TYR A 259 16.99 -10.17 -5.46
C TYR A 259 17.53 -8.90 -6.15
N TYR A 260 16.91 -8.48 -7.26
CA TYR A 260 17.37 -7.31 -8.00
C TYR A 260 16.92 -6.00 -7.36
N LEU A 261 15.80 -6.01 -6.62
CA LEU A 261 15.39 -4.89 -5.77
C LEU A 261 16.36 -4.72 -4.60
N LEU A 262 16.68 -5.80 -3.89
CA LEU A 262 17.61 -5.81 -2.74
C LEU A 262 19.00 -5.27 -3.11
N ASN A 263 19.52 -5.65 -4.27
CA ASN A 263 20.85 -5.26 -4.73
C ASN A 263 20.86 -3.95 -5.57
N GLY A 264 19.71 -3.28 -5.72
CA GLY A 264 19.62 -2.02 -6.49
C GLY A 264 19.82 -2.18 -8.00
N TYR A 265 19.75 -3.41 -8.54
CA TYR A 265 19.85 -3.64 -9.98
C TYR A 265 18.59 -3.26 -10.73
N TYR A 266 17.42 -3.41 -10.10
CA TYR A 266 16.16 -2.91 -10.63
C TYR A 266 15.87 -1.53 -10.05
N PRO A 267 15.85 -0.45 -10.86
CA PRO A 267 15.84 0.92 -10.33
C PRO A 267 14.45 1.40 -9.89
N PHE A 268 13.36 0.76 -10.37
CA PHE A 268 12.01 1.23 -10.12
C PHE A 268 11.44 0.57 -8.86
N CYS A 269 11.76 1.17 -7.72
CA CYS A 269 11.41 0.69 -6.39
C CYS A 269 10.71 1.78 -5.58
N ARG A 270 9.68 1.40 -4.82
CA ARG A 270 8.99 2.27 -3.87
C ARG A 270 8.84 1.59 -2.52
N THR A 271 8.91 2.36 -1.45
CA THR A 271 8.66 1.86 -0.10
C THR A 271 7.16 1.80 0.17
N ILE A 272 6.71 0.75 0.83
CA ILE A 272 5.35 0.62 1.34
C ILE A 272 5.37 1.01 2.82
N TYR A 273 4.49 1.91 3.21
CA TYR A 273 4.36 2.40 4.58
C TYR A 273 3.04 1.99 5.20
N CYS A 274 3.08 1.59 6.47
CA CYS A 274 1.94 1.45 7.35
C CYS A 274 1.94 2.63 8.32
N ILE A 275 0.96 3.53 8.20
CA ILE A 275 0.87 4.74 9.02
C ILE A 275 -0.27 4.57 10.01
N VAL A 276 0.04 4.70 11.30
CA VAL A 276 -0.91 4.50 12.42
C VAL A 276 -1.10 5.78 13.20
N VAL A 277 -2.35 6.11 13.44
CA VAL A 277 -2.78 7.21 14.33
C VAL A 277 -3.74 6.63 15.35
N ASP A 278 -3.20 5.88 16.30
CA ASP A 278 -3.99 5.16 17.31
C ASP A 278 -3.45 5.41 18.73
N PRO A 279 -4.05 6.36 19.48
CA PRO A 279 -3.61 6.67 20.84
C PRO A 279 -3.94 5.56 21.84
N PHE A 280 -4.80 4.61 21.48
CA PHE A 280 -5.27 3.57 22.39
C PHE A 280 -4.50 2.25 22.27
N ARG A 281 -3.58 2.16 21.30
CA ARG A 281 -2.82 0.93 20.98
C ARG A 281 -3.71 -0.30 20.82
N ALA A 282 -4.85 -0.12 20.14
CA ALA A 282 -5.85 -1.17 19.89
C ALA A 282 -5.59 -1.88 18.54
N LEU A 283 -6.63 -2.31 17.82
CA LEU A 283 -6.49 -3.07 16.57
C LEU A 283 -5.60 -2.42 15.50
N PRO A 284 -5.64 -1.09 15.23
CA PRO A 284 -4.77 -0.50 14.22
C PRO A 284 -3.29 -0.71 14.55
N TRP A 285 -2.92 -0.51 15.82
CA TRP A 285 -1.56 -0.73 16.28
C TRP A 285 -1.16 -2.20 16.25
N SER A 286 -2.06 -3.09 16.69
CA SER A 286 -1.81 -4.53 16.70
C SER A 286 -1.61 -5.08 15.28
N PHE A 287 -2.43 -4.64 14.33
CA PHE A 287 -2.28 -5.05 12.92
C PHE A 287 -1.00 -4.52 12.30
N SER A 288 -0.60 -3.26 12.59
CA SER A 288 0.68 -2.73 12.11
C SER A 288 1.88 -3.52 12.66
N ASN A 289 1.86 -3.86 13.94
CA ASN A 289 2.90 -4.71 14.56
C ASN A 289 2.91 -6.13 13.99
N TYR A 290 1.74 -6.64 13.59
CA TYR A 290 1.65 -7.94 12.95
C TYR A 290 2.31 -7.92 11.56
N ILE A 291 2.01 -6.94 10.73
CA ILE A 291 2.62 -6.77 9.40
C ILE A 291 4.14 -6.61 9.50
N THR A 292 4.62 -5.83 10.47
CA THR A 292 6.07 -5.64 10.69
C THR A 292 6.74 -6.81 11.43
N GLY A 293 5.96 -7.73 11.97
CA GLY A 293 6.45 -8.91 12.67
C GLY A 293 6.81 -10.07 11.74
N PRO A 294 7.40 -11.16 12.26
CA PRO A 294 7.92 -12.26 11.44
C PRO A 294 6.89 -12.91 10.52
N ILE A 295 5.64 -13.04 10.96
CA ILE A 295 4.58 -13.68 10.15
C ILE A 295 4.18 -12.76 9.00
N GLY A 296 3.91 -11.48 9.26
CA GLY A 296 3.59 -10.51 8.22
C GLY A 296 4.73 -10.35 7.21
N GLN A 297 5.96 -10.23 7.69
CA GLN A 297 7.11 -10.13 6.79
C GLN A 297 7.32 -11.39 5.93
N LEU A 298 6.92 -12.58 6.42
CA LEU A 298 6.90 -13.80 5.61
C LEU A 298 5.80 -13.77 4.53
N ILE A 299 4.64 -13.19 4.83
CA ILE A 299 3.57 -13.00 3.83
C ILE A 299 4.04 -12.03 2.73
N ILE A 300 4.65 -10.91 3.12
CA ILE A 300 5.26 -9.94 2.20
C ILE A 300 6.29 -10.63 1.30
N LEU A 301 7.20 -11.41 1.88
CA LEU A 301 8.21 -12.17 1.14
C LEU A 301 7.55 -13.11 0.10
N LYS A 302 6.54 -13.86 0.50
CA LYS A 302 5.82 -14.79 -0.38
C LYS A 302 4.95 -14.12 -1.43
N SER A 303 4.67 -12.83 -1.30
CA SER A 303 3.91 -12.04 -2.28
C SER A 303 4.77 -11.44 -3.40
N GLY A 304 6.07 -11.74 -3.43
CA GLY A 304 7.00 -11.18 -4.42
C GLY A 304 7.48 -9.75 -4.10
N ILE A 305 7.11 -9.21 -2.94
CA ILE A 305 7.59 -7.93 -2.38
C ILE A 305 8.84 -8.19 -1.54
N LEU A 306 9.81 -7.30 -1.63
CA LEU A 306 10.99 -7.36 -0.76
C LEU A 306 10.59 -6.91 0.65
N PRO A 307 10.74 -7.75 1.70
CA PRO A 307 10.49 -7.36 3.09
C PRO A 307 11.40 -6.22 3.55
N TYR A 308 10.96 -5.51 4.60
CA TYR A 308 11.74 -4.45 5.23
C TYR A 308 12.69 -5.00 6.29
#